data_028867e3993d7ea22fb8e0ce73f6af4c
#
_entry.id   028867e3993d7ea22fb8e0ce73f6af4c
#
_cell.length_a   1.000
_cell.length_b   1.000
_cell.length_c   1.000
_cell.angle_alpha   90.00
_cell.angle_beta   90.00
_cell.angle_gamma   90.00
#
_symmetry.space_group_name_H-M   'P 1'
#
loop_
_entity.id
_entity.type
_entity.pdbx_description
1 polymer ?
#
loop_
_entity_poly.entity_id
_entity_poly.type
_entity_poly.pdbx_seq_one_letter_code
_entity_poly.pdbx_strand_id
1 'polypeptide(L)'
;MDELYLKRKIDRYLIEWKESENHNPLIVKGPRQVGKTESIRRFAEATYQNIIYINFVEEPKYKKIAEDGYKAESIIRNISRIDPAKKFESGNTLIFFDELQEYPEIATALKFFKIDGRFDVICSGSLLGIHYKRIESNSVGYKTDYDMFSMDFEEFLWAKGYGDAVIEEMIEHMKEQTPFNETELSTYSNLFLDYCILGGMPAVVREYIKRGTFEGTLVLQRQLLEDYREDIRKYAEGLDQTRILNVFEQIPLQLAKDNKKFQISKVASGARFKDYRGCIEWLRDAGVVNICYCLNAPELPLKGNYDDAKYKLYFFDTGLFVAMLDEEAQEDLRANKNLGVYKGALYENIVGEALTKTGYGLYYYKKEDSTLEEDFFVRTQESLVPVEVKATRGTAKSLRTLIQSKAYPDISWGIKFSAGNIGYSDNIYTFPYFCVFLLKRYLKKEENRSDR
;
A
#
# COMPACT_ATOMS: atom_id res chain seq x y z
N MET A 1 17.84 16.85 -19.18
CA MET A 1 17.57 15.39 -19.40
C MET A 1 16.26 15.12 -18.75
N ASP A 2 15.24 14.72 -19.52
CA ASP A 2 13.95 14.31 -18.95
C ASP A 2 14.22 13.16 -18.00
N GLU A 3 13.85 13.36 -16.75
CA GLU A 3 13.98 12.32 -15.74
C GLU A 3 13.07 11.15 -16.10
N LEU A 4 13.58 9.90 -16.03
CA LEU A 4 12.83 8.70 -16.38
C LEU A 4 11.53 8.64 -15.53
N TYR A 5 10.40 8.82 -16.17
CA TYR A 5 9.10 8.67 -15.54
C TYR A 5 8.73 7.19 -15.41
N LEU A 6 8.24 6.83 -14.24
CA LEU A 6 7.70 5.50 -13.97
C LEU A 6 6.17 5.56 -14.03
N LYS A 7 5.56 4.89 -15.01
CA LYS A 7 4.09 4.81 -15.17
C LYS A 7 3.44 4.24 -13.91
N ARG A 8 2.35 4.89 -13.46
CA ARG A 8 1.64 4.53 -12.24
C ARG A 8 0.15 4.26 -12.52
N LYS A 9 -0.48 3.47 -11.68
CA LYS A 9 -1.94 3.22 -11.75
C LYS A 9 -2.76 4.49 -11.53
N ILE A 10 -2.25 5.41 -10.72
CA ILE A 10 -2.88 6.71 -10.50
C ILE A 10 -2.98 7.54 -11.80
N ASP A 11 -2.09 7.34 -12.77
CA ASP A 11 -2.13 8.11 -14.03
C ASP A 11 -3.44 7.87 -14.79
N ARG A 12 -3.87 6.60 -14.89
CA ARG A 12 -5.17 6.24 -15.44
C ARG A 12 -6.32 6.78 -14.60
N TYR A 13 -6.22 6.63 -13.29
CA TYR A 13 -7.24 7.10 -12.37
C TYR A 13 -7.47 8.62 -12.46
N LEU A 14 -6.42 9.42 -12.59
CA LEU A 14 -6.52 10.88 -12.74
C LEU A 14 -7.25 11.29 -14.02
N ILE A 15 -7.02 10.56 -15.13
CA ILE A 15 -7.74 10.75 -16.39
C ILE A 15 -9.23 10.40 -16.20
N GLU A 16 -9.54 9.22 -15.67
CA GLU A 16 -10.91 8.77 -15.41
C GLU A 16 -11.64 9.72 -14.43
N TRP A 17 -10.93 10.21 -13.40
CA TRP A 17 -11.46 11.22 -12.47
C TRP A 17 -11.84 12.51 -13.18
N LYS A 18 -10.98 13.03 -14.06
CA LYS A 18 -11.24 14.25 -14.83
C LYS A 18 -12.39 14.10 -15.82
N GLU A 19 -12.51 12.95 -16.46
CA GLU A 19 -13.56 12.64 -17.46
C GLU A 19 -14.91 12.34 -16.78
N SER A 20 -14.92 12.02 -15.50
CA SER A 20 -16.15 11.71 -14.76
C SER A 20 -16.99 12.98 -14.60
N GLU A 21 -18.26 12.91 -15.04
CA GLU A 21 -19.21 14.00 -14.82
C GLU A 21 -19.36 14.31 -13.33
N ASN A 22 -19.27 15.58 -13.00
CA ASN A 22 -19.52 16.06 -11.64
C ASN A 22 -18.56 15.48 -10.57
N HIS A 23 -17.28 15.18 -10.93
CA HIS A 23 -16.28 14.68 -10.00
C HIS A 23 -16.03 15.66 -8.81
N ASN A 24 -15.70 15.11 -7.66
CA ASN A 24 -15.36 15.86 -6.47
C ASN A 24 -13.89 16.27 -6.46
N PRO A 25 -13.50 17.33 -5.74
CA PRO A 25 -12.11 17.56 -5.38
C PRO A 25 -11.43 16.29 -4.87
N LEU A 26 -10.19 16.06 -5.31
CA LEU A 26 -9.44 14.84 -5.03
C LEU A 26 -8.39 15.08 -3.95
N ILE A 27 -8.28 14.14 -3.00
CA ILE A 27 -7.14 14.08 -2.08
C ILE A 27 -6.35 12.80 -2.35
N VAL A 28 -5.11 12.97 -2.80
CA VAL A 28 -4.15 11.88 -2.97
C VAL A 28 -3.31 11.78 -1.71
N LYS A 29 -3.51 10.71 -0.94
CA LYS A 29 -2.82 10.45 0.33
C LYS A 29 -1.98 9.18 0.23
N GLY A 30 -0.99 9.05 1.08
CA GLY A 30 -0.11 7.89 1.13
C GLY A 30 1.25 8.23 1.74
N PRO A 31 2.12 7.23 1.95
CA PRO A 31 3.44 7.43 2.53
C PRO A 31 4.27 8.49 1.80
N ARG A 32 5.32 8.97 2.44
CA ARG A 32 6.27 9.86 1.78
C ARG A 32 7.00 9.16 0.64
N GLN A 33 7.42 9.94 -0.37
CA GLN A 33 8.28 9.51 -1.48
C GLN A 33 7.70 8.40 -2.39
N VAL A 34 6.37 8.15 -2.32
CA VAL A 34 5.70 7.20 -3.24
C VAL A 34 5.36 7.80 -4.60
N GLY A 35 5.66 9.09 -4.84
CA GLY A 35 5.52 9.75 -6.14
C GLY A 35 4.24 10.56 -6.33
N LYS A 36 3.51 10.93 -5.26
CA LYS A 36 2.24 11.69 -5.34
C LYS A 36 2.36 12.97 -6.16
N THR A 37 3.27 13.85 -5.76
CA THR A 37 3.49 15.16 -6.40
C THR A 37 3.87 15.03 -7.86
N GLU A 38 4.74 14.08 -8.18
CA GLU A 38 5.21 13.83 -9.56
C GLU A 38 4.06 13.41 -10.48
N SER A 39 3.25 12.43 -10.06
CA SER A 39 2.11 11.95 -10.87
C SER A 39 1.07 13.05 -11.08
N ILE A 40 0.75 13.83 -10.04
CA ILE A 40 -0.23 14.92 -10.14
C ILE A 40 0.30 16.03 -11.05
N ARG A 41 1.57 16.43 -10.92
CA ARG A 41 2.17 17.46 -11.78
C ARG A 41 2.16 17.07 -13.24
N ARG A 42 2.58 15.84 -13.57
CA ARG A 42 2.54 15.33 -14.95
C ARG A 42 1.13 15.33 -15.55
N PHE A 43 0.17 14.85 -14.76
CA PHE A 43 -1.24 14.90 -15.16
C PHE A 43 -1.69 16.34 -15.39
N ALA A 44 -1.36 17.26 -14.49
CA ALA A 44 -1.72 18.66 -14.60
C ALA A 44 -1.13 19.31 -15.86
N GLU A 45 0.16 19.11 -16.10
CA GLU A 45 0.88 19.63 -17.28
C GLU A 45 0.32 19.11 -18.63
N ALA A 46 -0.19 17.87 -18.64
CA ALA A 46 -0.77 17.26 -19.82
C ALA A 46 -2.24 17.66 -20.07
N THR A 47 -2.95 18.16 -19.02
CA THR A 47 -4.42 18.26 -19.07
C THR A 47 -4.92 19.71 -18.95
N TYR A 48 -4.21 20.58 -18.25
CA TYR A 48 -4.66 21.94 -17.96
C TYR A 48 -3.75 23.00 -18.57
N GLN A 49 -4.36 24.13 -18.98
CA GLN A 49 -3.61 25.27 -19.49
C GLN A 49 -2.98 26.09 -18.34
N ASN A 50 -3.65 26.13 -17.19
CA ASN A 50 -3.18 26.85 -16.00
C ASN A 50 -3.08 25.89 -14.82
N ILE A 51 -1.97 25.96 -14.10
CA ILE A 51 -1.73 25.17 -12.90
C ILE A 51 -1.40 26.12 -11.76
N ILE A 52 -2.22 26.13 -10.73
CA ILE A 52 -1.97 26.87 -9.50
C ILE A 52 -1.39 25.87 -8.49
N TYR A 53 -0.07 25.69 -8.56
CA TYR A 53 0.65 24.85 -7.62
C TYR A 53 1.04 25.63 -6.36
N ILE A 54 0.70 25.10 -5.19
CA ILE A 54 1.04 25.65 -3.87
C ILE A 54 1.50 24.51 -2.97
N ASN A 55 2.76 24.54 -2.58
CA ASN A 55 3.34 23.64 -1.60
C ASN A 55 3.44 24.35 -0.24
N PHE A 56 2.71 23.87 0.76
CA PHE A 56 2.64 24.54 2.06
C PHE A 56 3.91 24.43 2.91
N VAL A 57 4.85 23.55 2.56
CA VAL A 57 6.20 23.50 3.16
C VAL A 57 7.10 24.54 2.53
N GLU A 58 7.14 24.59 1.19
CA GLU A 58 8.04 25.46 0.43
C GLU A 58 7.58 26.93 0.46
N GLU A 59 6.26 27.16 0.49
CA GLU A 59 5.64 28.47 0.43
C GLU A 59 4.73 28.76 1.64
N PRO A 60 5.28 28.89 2.86
CA PRO A 60 4.50 29.10 4.09
C PRO A 60 3.60 30.34 4.06
N LYS A 61 3.91 31.33 3.17
CA LYS A 61 3.09 32.53 2.97
C LYS A 61 1.62 32.22 2.62
N TYR A 62 1.33 31.03 2.04
CA TYR A 62 -0.03 30.61 1.72
C TYR A 62 -0.78 29.95 2.89
N LYS A 63 -0.14 29.69 4.05
CA LYS A 63 -0.81 29.13 5.25
C LYS A 63 -1.81 30.09 5.93
N LYS A 64 -2.28 31.12 5.22
CA LYS A 64 -3.25 32.09 5.67
C LYS A 64 -4.37 32.37 4.65
N ILE A 65 -4.40 31.63 3.53
CA ILE A 65 -5.36 31.91 2.45
C ILE A 65 -6.82 31.65 2.83
N ALA A 66 -7.08 30.88 3.90
CA ALA A 66 -8.40 30.58 4.42
C ALA A 66 -8.78 31.42 5.67
N GLU A 67 -7.96 32.40 6.10
CA GLU A 67 -8.24 33.25 7.28
C GLU A 67 -9.54 34.06 7.15
N ASP A 68 -9.89 34.50 5.92
CA ASP A 68 -11.13 35.20 5.61
C ASP A 68 -12.33 34.26 5.38
N GLY A 69 -12.17 32.96 5.69
CA GLY A 69 -13.18 31.90 5.53
C GLY A 69 -12.89 30.96 4.34
N TYR A 70 -13.72 29.94 4.24
CA TYR A 70 -13.49 28.77 3.37
C TYR A 70 -14.13 28.88 1.98
N LYS A 71 -14.81 29.98 1.63
CA LYS A 71 -15.41 30.15 0.30
C LYS A 71 -14.30 30.17 -0.77
N ALA A 72 -14.53 29.46 -1.88
CA ALA A 72 -13.59 29.39 -3.00
C ALA A 72 -13.14 30.77 -3.47
N GLU A 73 -14.09 31.72 -3.63
CA GLU A 73 -13.80 33.09 -4.04
C GLU A 73 -12.84 33.81 -3.09
N SER A 74 -13.00 33.64 -1.76
CA SER A 74 -12.11 34.27 -0.76
C SER A 74 -10.69 33.72 -0.87
N ILE A 75 -10.55 32.39 -0.99
CA ILE A 75 -9.26 31.71 -1.13
C ILE A 75 -8.56 32.14 -2.42
N ILE A 76 -9.27 32.13 -3.56
CA ILE A 76 -8.74 32.54 -4.86
C ILE A 76 -8.24 33.98 -4.80
N ARG A 77 -9.07 34.91 -4.24
CA ARG A 77 -8.70 36.29 -4.05
C ARG A 77 -7.42 36.44 -3.20
N ASN A 78 -7.30 35.67 -2.10
CA ASN A 78 -6.13 35.74 -1.24
C ASN A 78 -4.88 35.16 -1.94
N ILE A 79 -5.01 34.09 -2.72
CA ILE A 79 -3.91 33.57 -3.55
C ILE A 79 -3.46 34.64 -4.55
N SER A 80 -4.39 35.30 -5.29
CA SER A 80 -4.07 36.32 -6.26
C SER A 80 -3.48 37.61 -5.62
N ARG A 81 -3.81 37.89 -4.37
CA ARG A 81 -3.19 38.99 -3.61
C ARG A 81 -1.75 38.69 -3.20
N ILE A 82 -1.48 37.44 -2.84
CA ILE A 82 -0.13 36.98 -2.47
C ILE A 82 0.77 36.90 -3.72
N ASP A 83 0.20 36.43 -4.83
CA ASP A 83 0.91 36.28 -6.09
C ASP A 83 -0.01 36.60 -7.29
N PRO A 84 0.07 37.82 -7.82
CA PRO A 84 -0.74 38.25 -8.97
C PRO A 84 -0.41 37.51 -10.29
N ALA A 85 0.70 36.76 -10.36
CA ALA A 85 1.04 35.94 -11.51
C ALA A 85 0.19 34.67 -11.60
N LYS A 86 -0.37 34.22 -10.48
CA LYS A 86 -1.30 33.08 -10.44
C LYS A 86 -2.66 33.47 -10.98
N LYS A 87 -2.92 33.10 -12.23
CA LYS A 87 -4.18 33.43 -12.94
C LYS A 87 -5.12 32.26 -12.94
N PHE A 88 -6.40 32.54 -12.73
CA PHE A 88 -7.46 31.55 -12.66
C PHE A 88 -8.39 31.70 -13.85
N GLU A 89 -8.50 30.64 -14.67
CA GLU A 89 -9.42 30.54 -15.80
C GLU A 89 -10.42 29.41 -15.55
N SER A 90 -11.70 29.74 -15.56
CA SER A 90 -12.76 28.75 -15.30
C SER A 90 -12.72 27.60 -16.32
N GLY A 91 -12.74 26.37 -15.82
CA GLY A 91 -12.69 25.15 -16.63
C GLY A 91 -11.30 24.72 -17.12
N ASN A 92 -10.30 25.64 -17.11
CA ASN A 92 -8.95 25.40 -17.64
C ASN A 92 -7.83 25.43 -16.58
N THR A 93 -8.19 25.62 -15.30
CA THR A 93 -7.23 25.72 -14.19
C THR A 93 -7.37 24.55 -13.24
N LEU A 94 -6.26 23.88 -12.96
CA LEU A 94 -6.12 22.99 -11.81
C LEU A 94 -5.51 23.75 -10.64
N ILE A 95 -6.14 23.69 -9.47
CA ILE A 95 -5.54 24.14 -8.20
C ILE A 95 -4.95 22.90 -7.51
N PHE A 96 -3.65 22.88 -7.34
CA PHE A 96 -2.96 21.79 -6.68
C PHE A 96 -2.34 22.25 -5.37
N PHE A 97 -2.93 21.81 -4.25
CA PHE A 97 -2.41 22.03 -2.90
C PHE A 97 -1.59 20.82 -2.45
N ASP A 98 -0.29 21.01 -2.31
CA ASP A 98 0.65 19.96 -1.89
C ASP A 98 1.04 20.13 -0.42
N GLU A 99 1.41 19.01 0.23
CA GLU A 99 1.72 18.92 1.65
C GLU A 99 0.58 19.41 2.55
N LEU A 100 -0.64 18.92 2.26
CA LEU A 100 -1.90 19.33 2.92
C LEU A 100 -1.84 19.22 4.46
N GLN A 101 -1.02 18.31 5.01
CA GLN A 101 -0.84 18.17 6.45
C GLN A 101 -0.24 19.42 7.12
N GLU A 102 0.42 20.27 6.36
CA GLU A 102 0.99 21.51 6.84
C GLU A 102 -0.02 22.67 6.93
N TYR A 103 -1.16 22.53 6.22
CA TYR A 103 -2.27 23.47 6.29
C TYR A 103 -3.62 22.73 6.08
N PRO A 104 -4.05 21.94 7.08
CA PRO A 104 -5.20 21.06 6.97
C PRO A 104 -6.55 21.77 6.83
N GLU A 105 -6.64 23.06 7.12
CA GLU A 105 -7.83 23.91 6.96
C GLU A 105 -8.35 23.90 5.51
N ILE A 106 -7.48 23.72 4.52
CA ILE A 106 -7.87 23.62 3.11
C ILE A 106 -8.81 22.43 2.87
N ALA A 107 -8.69 21.33 3.63
CA ALA A 107 -9.62 20.22 3.52
C ALA A 107 -11.09 20.63 3.79
N THR A 108 -11.32 21.63 4.66
CA THR A 108 -12.65 22.22 4.90
C THR A 108 -13.13 23.02 3.68
N ALA A 109 -12.23 23.65 2.96
CA ALA A 109 -12.55 24.46 1.79
C ALA A 109 -13.00 23.64 0.57
N LEU A 110 -12.65 22.35 0.49
CA LEU A 110 -12.96 21.50 -0.67
C LEU A 110 -14.45 21.44 -0.99
N LYS A 111 -15.31 21.41 0.03
CA LYS A 111 -16.77 21.53 -0.14
C LYS A 111 -17.17 22.77 -0.94
N PHE A 112 -16.56 23.91 -0.63
CA PHE A 112 -16.90 25.18 -1.27
C PHE A 112 -16.34 25.25 -2.70
N PHE A 113 -15.20 24.66 -2.98
CA PHE A 113 -14.70 24.50 -4.34
C PHE A 113 -15.61 23.60 -5.17
N LYS A 114 -16.12 22.51 -4.60
CA LYS A 114 -17.10 21.65 -5.28
C LYS A 114 -18.39 22.39 -5.63
N ILE A 115 -18.92 23.21 -4.70
CA ILE A 115 -20.12 24.00 -4.92
C ILE A 115 -19.88 25.12 -5.95
N ASP A 116 -18.70 25.73 -5.93
CA ASP A 116 -18.29 26.77 -6.89
C ASP A 116 -18.20 26.21 -8.32
N GLY A 117 -17.60 25.04 -8.50
CA GLY A 117 -17.54 24.28 -9.74
C GLY A 117 -16.71 24.89 -10.87
N ARG A 118 -16.06 26.04 -10.67
CA ARG A 118 -15.24 26.70 -11.71
C ARG A 118 -13.88 26.06 -11.90
N PHE A 119 -13.33 25.41 -10.87
CA PHE A 119 -11.96 24.92 -10.85
C PHE A 119 -11.90 23.51 -10.31
N ASP A 120 -11.04 22.70 -10.91
CA ASP A 120 -10.66 21.42 -10.36
C ASP A 120 -9.63 21.61 -9.24
N VAL A 121 -9.75 20.80 -8.20
CA VAL A 121 -8.86 20.87 -7.05
C VAL A 121 -8.32 19.49 -6.73
N ILE A 122 -7.00 19.38 -6.67
CA ILE A 122 -6.31 18.18 -6.17
C ILE A 122 -5.47 18.62 -4.96
N CYS A 123 -5.54 17.84 -3.89
CA CYS A 123 -4.65 17.97 -2.75
C CYS A 123 -3.77 16.73 -2.66
N SER A 124 -2.53 16.89 -2.21
CA SER A 124 -1.71 15.75 -1.81
C SER A 124 -1.09 15.96 -0.44
N GLY A 125 -0.77 14.85 0.23
CA GLY A 125 -0.07 14.92 1.50
C GLY A 125 0.29 13.56 2.04
N SER A 126 1.34 13.56 2.86
CA SER A 126 1.75 12.41 3.67
C SER A 126 1.17 12.56 5.07
N LEU A 127 1.08 11.45 5.83
CA LEU A 127 0.62 11.46 7.22
C LEU A 127 -0.79 12.06 7.44
N LEU A 128 -1.61 12.15 6.40
CA LEU A 128 -2.94 12.78 6.46
C LEU A 128 -3.87 12.12 7.49
N GLY A 129 -3.75 10.81 7.69
CA GLY A 129 -4.55 10.09 8.69
C GLY A 129 -4.33 10.62 10.13
N ILE A 130 -3.13 11.10 10.42
CA ILE A 130 -2.76 11.60 11.75
C ILE A 130 -3.31 13.00 11.97
N HIS A 131 -3.23 13.87 10.95
CA HIS A 131 -3.66 15.27 11.06
C HIS A 131 -5.15 15.48 10.83
N TYR A 132 -5.86 14.57 10.14
CA TYR A 132 -7.31 14.66 9.95
C TYR A 132 -8.13 14.73 11.25
N LYS A 133 -7.62 14.23 12.34
CA LYS A 133 -8.26 14.37 13.67
C LYS A 133 -8.31 15.81 14.17
N ARG A 134 -7.57 16.74 13.54
CA ARG A 134 -7.51 18.17 13.89
C ARG A 134 -8.39 19.08 13.00
N ILE A 135 -9.04 18.52 11.97
CA ILE A 135 -9.85 19.31 11.02
C ILE A 135 -11.27 19.45 11.57
N GLU A 136 -11.77 20.68 11.66
CA GLU A 136 -13.14 20.99 12.16
C GLU A 136 -14.24 20.39 11.28
N SER A 137 -14.03 20.36 9.95
CA SER A 137 -14.98 19.77 8.99
C SER A 137 -14.23 19.17 7.80
N ASN A 138 -14.36 17.85 7.60
CA ASN A 138 -13.62 17.09 6.59
C ASN A 138 -14.34 17.00 5.24
N SER A 139 -15.17 17.98 4.86
CA SER A 139 -15.87 18.02 3.56
C SER A 139 -16.51 16.68 3.15
N VAL A 140 -17.12 15.97 4.10
CA VAL A 140 -17.72 14.65 3.88
C VAL A 140 -18.75 14.72 2.76
N GLY A 141 -18.68 13.85 1.77
CA GLY A 141 -19.54 13.82 0.58
C GLY A 141 -19.15 14.81 -0.53
N TYR A 142 -18.17 15.69 -0.31
CA TYR A 142 -17.72 16.71 -1.26
C TYR A 142 -16.25 16.53 -1.67
N LYS A 143 -15.65 15.43 -1.34
CA LYS A 143 -14.28 15.06 -1.74
C LYS A 143 -14.19 13.56 -2.06
N THR A 144 -13.21 13.22 -2.85
CA THR A 144 -12.81 11.83 -3.13
C THR A 144 -11.40 11.62 -2.59
N ASP A 145 -11.16 10.48 -1.96
CA ASP A 145 -9.83 10.11 -1.48
C ASP A 145 -9.25 9.02 -2.38
N TYR A 146 -7.95 9.14 -2.70
CA TYR A 146 -7.16 8.13 -3.37
C TYR A 146 -5.96 7.77 -2.52
N ASP A 147 -5.84 6.49 -2.16
CA ASP A 147 -4.69 5.98 -1.42
C ASP A 147 -3.60 5.53 -2.41
N MET A 148 -2.48 6.26 -2.44
CA MET A 148 -1.33 5.95 -3.28
C MET A 148 -0.27 5.23 -2.46
N PHE A 149 0.13 4.07 -2.92
CA PHE A 149 1.17 3.23 -2.31
C PHE A 149 2.49 3.35 -3.07
N SER A 150 3.56 2.73 -2.54
CA SER A 150 4.74 2.41 -3.35
C SER A 150 4.32 1.53 -4.54
N MET A 151 5.13 1.51 -5.61
CA MET A 151 4.82 0.74 -6.82
C MET A 151 4.53 -0.71 -6.47
N ASP A 152 3.48 -1.28 -7.07
CA ASP A 152 3.25 -2.72 -6.99
C ASP A 152 4.01 -3.48 -8.09
N PHE A 153 3.89 -4.80 -8.09
CA PHE A 153 4.64 -5.63 -9.05
C PHE A 153 4.22 -5.36 -10.50
N GLU A 154 2.96 -5.03 -10.76
CA GLU A 154 2.48 -4.68 -12.10
C GLU A 154 3.12 -3.36 -12.59
N GLU A 155 3.18 -2.34 -11.72
CA GLU A 155 3.86 -1.08 -12.04
C GLU A 155 5.37 -1.26 -12.21
N PHE A 156 5.98 -2.20 -11.46
CA PHE A 156 7.37 -2.60 -11.64
C PHE A 156 7.58 -3.29 -13.00
N LEU A 157 6.68 -4.17 -13.44
CA LEU A 157 6.72 -4.77 -14.77
C LEU A 157 6.62 -3.72 -15.87
N TRP A 158 5.76 -2.72 -15.73
CA TRP A 158 5.71 -1.58 -16.66
C TRP A 158 7.03 -0.82 -16.72
N ALA A 159 7.67 -0.58 -15.57
CA ALA A 159 8.99 0.05 -15.50
C ALA A 159 10.08 -0.79 -16.19
N LYS A 160 9.96 -2.09 -16.22
CA LYS A 160 10.82 -3.03 -16.96
C LYS A 160 10.48 -3.14 -18.44
N GLY A 161 9.45 -2.44 -18.93
CA GLY A 161 9.02 -2.44 -20.33
C GLY A 161 8.00 -3.51 -20.72
N TYR A 162 7.45 -4.25 -19.75
CA TYR A 162 6.35 -5.19 -20.00
C TYR A 162 5.03 -4.43 -20.15
N GLY A 163 4.23 -4.77 -21.16
CA GLY A 163 2.94 -4.16 -21.40
C GLY A 163 1.78 -4.86 -20.69
N ASP A 164 0.59 -4.24 -20.77
CA ASP A 164 -0.64 -4.77 -20.17
C ASP A 164 -1.00 -6.18 -20.70
N ALA A 165 -0.62 -6.52 -21.96
CA ALA A 165 -0.86 -7.84 -22.54
C ALA A 165 -0.26 -8.99 -21.74
N VAL A 166 0.98 -8.81 -21.20
CA VAL A 166 1.63 -9.82 -20.35
C VAL A 166 0.87 -10.01 -19.04
N ILE A 167 0.33 -8.93 -18.50
CA ILE A 167 -0.45 -8.98 -17.26
C ILE A 167 -1.79 -9.72 -17.48
N GLU A 168 -2.46 -9.47 -18.62
CA GLU A 168 -3.70 -10.19 -18.93
C GLU A 168 -3.43 -11.68 -19.21
N GLU A 169 -2.31 -12.02 -19.87
CA GLU A 169 -1.88 -13.40 -20.07
C GLU A 169 -1.67 -14.13 -18.73
N MET A 170 -1.01 -13.49 -17.75
CA MET A 170 -0.87 -14.06 -16.40
C MET A 170 -2.23 -14.33 -15.75
N ILE A 171 -3.20 -13.42 -15.89
CA ILE A 171 -4.56 -13.60 -15.36
C ILE A 171 -5.28 -14.75 -16.08
N GLU A 172 -5.09 -14.92 -17.38
CA GLU A 172 -5.66 -16.02 -18.14
C GLU A 172 -5.10 -17.36 -17.67
N HIS A 173 -3.78 -17.48 -17.47
CA HIS A 173 -3.17 -18.66 -16.88
C HIS A 173 -3.81 -19.02 -15.53
N MET A 174 -4.05 -18.03 -14.66
CA MET A 174 -4.71 -18.26 -13.36
C MET A 174 -6.13 -18.78 -13.52
N LYS A 175 -6.92 -18.24 -14.46
CA LYS A 175 -8.32 -18.65 -14.69
C LYS A 175 -8.46 -20.00 -15.37
N GLU A 176 -7.64 -20.23 -16.37
CA GLU A 176 -7.64 -21.49 -17.13
C GLU A 176 -6.95 -22.61 -16.34
N GLN A 177 -6.34 -22.27 -15.18
CA GLN A 177 -5.51 -23.18 -14.38
C GLN A 177 -4.39 -23.83 -15.20
N THR A 178 -3.91 -23.10 -16.20
CA THR A 178 -2.85 -23.58 -17.11
C THR A 178 -1.50 -23.20 -16.54
N PRO A 179 -0.61 -24.16 -16.30
CA PRO A 179 0.75 -23.87 -15.82
C PRO A 179 1.52 -22.99 -16.81
N PHE A 180 2.30 -22.06 -16.29
CA PHE A 180 3.30 -21.32 -17.06
C PHE A 180 4.34 -22.31 -17.64
N ASN A 181 4.85 -22.05 -18.84
CA ASN A 181 5.99 -22.78 -19.34
C ASN A 181 7.27 -22.47 -18.52
N GLU A 182 8.35 -23.18 -18.72
CA GLU A 182 9.58 -23.05 -17.93
C GLU A 182 10.20 -21.65 -18.07
N THR A 183 10.19 -21.08 -19.26
CA THR A 183 10.72 -19.74 -19.54
C THR A 183 9.88 -18.64 -18.85
N GLU A 184 8.58 -18.70 -18.96
CA GLU A 184 7.64 -17.77 -18.31
C GLU A 184 7.79 -17.83 -16.78
N LEU A 185 7.70 -19.05 -16.22
CA LEU A 185 7.79 -19.26 -14.77
C LEU A 185 9.12 -18.73 -14.21
N SER A 186 10.24 -19.04 -14.86
CA SER A 186 11.56 -18.59 -14.42
C SER A 186 11.73 -17.10 -14.57
N THR A 187 11.29 -16.52 -15.68
CA THR A 187 11.38 -15.08 -15.95
C THR A 187 10.58 -14.27 -14.93
N TYR A 188 9.30 -14.61 -14.74
CA TYR A 188 8.45 -13.87 -13.82
C TYR A 188 8.83 -14.08 -12.35
N SER A 189 9.31 -15.27 -11.99
CA SER A 189 9.82 -15.54 -10.64
C SER A 189 11.08 -14.73 -10.34
N ASN A 190 11.99 -14.57 -11.29
CA ASN A 190 13.20 -13.76 -11.12
C ASN A 190 12.86 -12.26 -11.03
N LEU A 191 11.98 -11.75 -11.89
CA LEU A 191 11.48 -10.36 -11.81
C LEU A 191 10.78 -10.08 -10.49
N PHE A 192 10.01 -11.05 -9.99
CA PHE A 192 9.34 -10.91 -8.69
C PHE A 192 10.35 -10.92 -7.53
N LEU A 193 11.38 -11.75 -7.60
CA LEU A 193 12.47 -11.73 -6.61
C LEU A 193 13.21 -10.40 -6.62
N ASP A 194 13.52 -9.87 -7.80
CA ASP A 194 14.12 -8.53 -7.93
C ASP A 194 13.23 -7.48 -7.27
N TYR A 195 11.92 -7.51 -7.56
CA TYR A 195 10.96 -6.61 -6.93
C TYR A 195 10.89 -6.78 -5.40
N CYS A 196 10.91 -8.01 -4.87
CA CYS A 196 10.92 -8.24 -3.42
C CYS A 196 12.14 -7.61 -2.74
N ILE A 197 13.30 -7.61 -3.40
CA ILE A 197 14.55 -7.04 -2.89
C ILE A 197 14.55 -5.51 -3.00
N LEU A 198 14.09 -4.98 -4.13
CA LEU A 198 14.07 -3.54 -4.42
C LEU A 198 12.93 -2.82 -3.70
N GLY A 199 11.78 -3.50 -3.58
CA GLY A 199 10.52 -2.86 -3.22
C GLY A 199 9.95 -2.02 -4.35
N GLY A 200 8.92 -1.25 -4.00
CA GLY A 200 8.21 -0.37 -4.92
C GLY A 200 8.48 1.13 -4.74
N MET A 201 9.50 1.52 -3.95
CA MET A 201 9.81 2.94 -3.78
C MET A 201 10.35 3.52 -5.11
N PRO A 202 9.70 4.56 -5.70
CA PRO A 202 10.03 5.03 -7.06
C PRO A 202 11.49 5.42 -7.26
N ALA A 203 12.14 6.01 -6.25
CA ALA A 203 13.55 6.37 -6.33
C ALA A 203 14.45 5.14 -6.48
N VAL A 204 14.14 4.05 -5.76
CA VAL A 204 14.89 2.79 -5.80
C VAL A 204 14.68 2.09 -7.14
N VAL A 205 13.42 1.97 -7.58
CA VAL A 205 13.08 1.35 -8.88
C VAL A 205 13.72 2.13 -10.02
N ARG A 206 13.68 3.46 -10.00
CA ARG A 206 14.29 4.33 -11.02
C ARG A 206 15.80 4.11 -11.11
N GLU A 207 16.48 4.02 -9.98
CA GLU A 207 17.93 3.77 -9.95
C GLU A 207 18.26 2.40 -10.56
N TYR A 208 17.52 1.36 -10.18
CA TYR A 208 17.67 0.03 -10.75
C TYR A 208 17.42 0.00 -12.27
N ILE A 209 16.39 0.67 -12.76
CA ILE A 209 16.11 0.73 -14.21
C ILE A 209 17.21 1.49 -14.95
N LYS A 210 17.66 2.63 -14.41
CA LYS A 210 18.73 3.45 -15.03
C LYS A 210 20.06 2.71 -15.13
N ARG A 211 20.45 1.98 -14.08
CA ARG A 211 21.75 1.26 -14.04
C ARG A 211 21.68 -0.15 -14.63
N GLY A 212 20.51 -0.76 -14.67
CA GLY A 212 20.35 -2.17 -15.02
C GLY A 212 20.94 -3.14 -13.97
N THR A 213 21.31 -2.63 -12.78
CA THR A 213 21.92 -3.39 -11.68
C THR A 213 21.38 -2.93 -10.33
N PHE A 214 21.64 -3.71 -9.26
CA PHE A 214 21.27 -3.33 -7.89
C PHE A 214 22.20 -2.29 -7.25
N GLU A 215 23.26 -1.89 -7.94
CA GLU A 215 24.21 -0.92 -7.41
C GLU A 215 23.54 0.40 -7.03
N GLY A 216 23.78 0.87 -5.82
CA GLY A 216 23.20 2.10 -5.26
C GLY A 216 21.81 1.95 -4.67
N THR A 217 21.06 0.89 -4.98
CA THR A 217 19.68 0.73 -4.50
C THR A 217 19.56 0.57 -2.99
N LEU A 218 20.46 -0.20 -2.36
CA LEU A 218 20.51 -0.37 -0.90
C LEU A 218 20.77 0.94 -0.17
N VAL A 219 21.66 1.78 -0.73
CA VAL A 219 21.95 3.10 -0.15
C VAL A 219 20.69 3.97 -0.15
N LEU A 220 19.93 3.98 -1.26
CA LEU A 220 18.67 4.71 -1.34
C LEU A 220 17.61 4.15 -0.37
N GLN A 221 17.48 2.84 -0.26
CA GLN A 221 16.53 2.22 0.68
C GLN A 221 16.87 2.58 2.14
N ARG A 222 18.15 2.57 2.51
CA ARG A 222 18.60 2.99 3.84
C ARG A 222 18.34 4.46 4.11
N GLN A 223 18.57 5.33 3.11
CA GLN A 223 18.24 6.75 3.24
C GLN A 223 16.74 6.95 3.45
N LEU A 224 15.89 6.25 2.71
CA LEU A 224 14.45 6.28 2.91
C LEU A 224 14.04 5.86 4.33
N LEU A 225 14.69 4.83 4.88
CA LEU A 225 14.44 4.40 6.26
C LEU A 225 14.83 5.49 7.28
N GLU A 226 15.96 6.18 7.08
CA GLU A 226 16.33 7.32 7.93
C GLU A 226 15.31 8.46 7.81
N ASP A 227 14.86 8.79 6.62
CA ASP A 227 13.83 9.81 6.39
C ASP A 227 12.52 9.46 7.16
N TYR A 228 12.11 8.18 7.16
CA TYR A 228 10.96 7.73 7.96
C TYR A 228 11.21 7.82 9.47
N ARG A 229 12.43 7.54 9.95
CA ARG A 229 12.81 7.73 11.36
C ARG A 229 12.76 9.21 11.76
N GLU A 230 13.22 10.10 10.89
CA GLU A 230 13.12 11.55 11.09
C GLU A 230 11.67 12.03 11.13
N ASP A 231 10.81 11.51 10.25
CA ASP A 231 9.38 11.80 10.25
C ASP A 231 8.71 11.35 11.55
N ILE A 232 9.03 10.17 12.06
CA ILE A 232 8.53 9.72 13.36
C ILE A 232 8.95 10.70 14.46
N ARG A 233 10.21 11.16 14.47
CA ARG A 233 10.70 12.14 15.44
C ARG A 233 10.01 13.50 15.29
N LYS A 234 9.70 13.93 14.08
CA LYS A 234 9.11 15.24 13.80
C LYS A 234 7.61 15.29 14.11
N TYR A 235 6.87 14.26 13.73
CA TYR A 235 5.40 14.29 13.70
C TYR A 235 4.71 13.51 14.82
N ALA A 236 5.43 12.74 15.61
CA ALA A 236 4.89 11.97 16.72
C ALA A 236 4.65 12.84 17.98
N GLU A 237 3.92 13.95 17.83
CA GLU A 237 3.58 14.82 18.95
C GLU A 237 2.64 14.13 19.94
N GLY A 238 2.88 14.33 21.24
CA GLY A 238 2.03 13.85 22.34
C GLY A 238 2.06 12.33 22.56
N LEU A 239 2.74 11.59 21.69
CA LEU A 239 3.08 10.18 21.88
C LEU A 239 4.57 10.05 22.18
N ASP A 240 4.92 8.97 22.82
CA ASP A 240 6.33 8.67 23.08
C ASP A 240 7.01 8.30 21.75
N GLN A 241 7.75 9.23 21.17
CA GLN A 241 8.51 9.02 19.93
C GLN A 241 9.41 7.79 20.01
N THR A 242 10.05 7.58 21.15
CA THR A 242 10.91 6.42 21.41
C THR A 242 10.11 5.12 21.31
N ARG A 243 8.87 5.09 21.81
CA ARG A 243 8.02 3.89 21.68
C ARG A 243 7.65 3.58 20.24
N ILE A 244 7.31 4.60 19.45
CA ILE A 244 6.97 4.44 18.03
C ILE A 244 8.20 3.91 17.28
N LEU A 245 9.37 4.51 17.48
CA LEU A 245 10.63 4.04 16.89
C LEU A 245 10.95 2.59 17.30
N ASN A 246 10.82 2.27 18.58
CA ASN A 246 11.06 0.91 19.06
C ASN A 246 10.12 -0.12 18.41
N VAL A 247 8.83 0.23 18.20
CA VAL A 247 7.90 -0.62 17.45
C VAL A 247 8.39 -0.81 16.02
N PHE A 248 8.71 0.30 15.34
CA PHE A 248 9.17 0.29 13.95
C PHE A 248 10.38 -0.62 13.75
N GLU A 249 11.42 -0.48 14.59
CA GLU A 249 12.65 -1.28 14.54
C GLU A 249 12.42 -2.77 14.88
N GLN A 250 11.42 -3.09 15.67
CA GLN A 250 11.14 -4.46 16.08
C GLN A 250 10.34 -5.27 15.05
N ILE A 251 9.74 -4.64 14.05
CA ILE A 251 8.91 -5.33 13.06
C ILE A 251 9.69 -6.41 12.31
N PRO A 252 10.86 -6.12 11.67
CA PRO A 252 11.61 -7.14 10.94
C PRO A 252 12.07 -8.28 11.84
N LEU A 253 12.53 -7.94 13.05
CA LEU A 253 13.05 -8.92 14.02
C LEU A 253 11.97 -9.88 14.52
N GLN A 254 10.72 -9.43 14.60
CA GLN A 254 9.61 -10.27 15.04
C GLN A 254 8.98 -11.06 13.89
N LEU A 255 8.92 -10.52 12.69
CA LEU A 255 8.51 -11.25 11.49
C LEU A 255 9.46 -12.39 11.13
N ALA A 256 10.76 -12.21 11.39
CA ALA A 256 11.78 -13.23 11.15
C ALA A 256 11.82 -14.35 12.22
N LYS A 257 10.72 -14.58 12.96
CA LYS A 257 10.58 -15.67 13.94
C LYS A 257 9.50 -16.66 13.50
N ASP A 258 9.55 -17.86 14.03
CA ASP A 258 8.52 -18.87 13.78
C ASP A 258 7.13 -18.38 14.21
N ASN A 259 7.04 -17.72 15.38
CA ASN A 259 5.83 -17.05 15.83
C ASN A 259 5.88 -15.58 15.42
N LYS A 260 5.22 -15.24 14.34
CA LYS A 260 5.17 -13.89 13.75
C LYS A 260 4.15 -12.94 14.42
N LYS A 261 3.41 -13.41 15.43
CA LYS A 261 2.56 -12.55 16.26
C LYS A 261 3.42 -11.45 16.90
N PHE A 262 3.05 -10.19 16.69
CA PHE A 262 3.79 -9.07 17.27
C PHE A 262 3.61 -9.04 18.79
N GLN A 263 4.71 -9.08 19.52
CA GLN A 263 4.73 -9.13 20.99
C GLN A 263 5.29 -7.84 21.55
N ILE A 264 4.44 -7.03 22.16
CA ILE A 264 4.82 -5.76 22.78
C ILE A 264 5.88 -5.96 23.88
N SER A 265 5.81 -7.06 24.64
CA SER A 265 6.81 -7.38 25.67
C SER A 265 8.24 -7.55 25.13
N LYS A 266 8.40 -7.73 23.83
CA LYS A 266 9.72 -7.81 23.16
C LYS A 266 10.20 -6.46 22.66
N VAL A 267 9.35 -5.43 22.64
CA VAL A 267 9.71 -4.07 22.23
C VAL A 267 10.52 -3.38 23.31
N ALA A 268 10.10 -3.51 24.57
CA ALA A 268 10.82 -2.99 25.73
C ALA A 268 10.47 -3.78 27.00
N SER A 269 11.38 -3.80 27.97
CA SER A 269 11.13 -4.42 29.28
C SER A 269 9.95 -3.74 29.97
N GLY A 270 8.97 -4.53 30.44
CA GLY A 270 7.77 -4.02 31.09
C GLY A 270 6.74 -3.35 30.17
N ALA A 271 6.93 -3.41 28.85
CA ALA A 271 5.99 -2.84 27.88
C ALA A 271 4.62 -3.51 27.97
N ARG A 272 3.55 -2.70 27.99
CA ARG A 272 2.15 -3.16 28.03
C ARG A 272 1.42 -2.72 26.76
N PHE A 273 0.48 -3.54 26.28
CA PHE A 273 -0.31 -3.26 25.07
C PHE A 273 -0.96 -1.88 25.10
N LYS A 274 -1.61 -1.51 26.21
CA LYS A 274 -2.29 -0.21 26.36
C LYS A 274 -1.37 1.01 26.11
N ASP A 275 -0.07 0.88 26.40
CA ASP A 275 0.90 1.96 26.28
C ASP A 275 1.46 2.09 24.85
N TYR A 276 1.29 1.05 24.00
CA TYR A 276 1.82 0.95 22.65
C TYR A 276 0.75 0.94 21.53
N ARG A 277 -0.53 0.74 21.89
CA ARG A 277 -1.63 0.72 20.91
C ARG A 277 -1.64 1.97 20.03
N GLY A 278 -1.57 3.15 20.64
CA GLY A 278 -1.51 4.42 19.92
C GLY A 278 -0.28 4.55 19.02
N CYS A 279 0.85 3.94 19.40
CA CYS A 279 2.07 3.93 18.58
C CYS A 279 1.89 3.12 17.30
N ILE A 280 1.24 1.96 17.39
CA ILE A 280 0.96 1.09 16.25
C ILE A 280 -0.09 1.72 15.33
N GLU A 281 -1.15 2.29 15.90
CA GLU A 281 -2.17 3.04 15.15
C GLU A 281 -1.53 4.22 14.43
N TRP A 282 -0.59 4.93 15.05
CA TRP A 282 0.16 6.01 14.43
C TRP A 282 0.96 5.55 13.21
N LEU A 283 1.71 4.44 13.32
CA LEU A 283 2.49 3.87 12.20
C LEU A 283 1.58 3.41 11.06
N ARG A 284 0.41 2.82 11.36
CA ARG A 284 -0.60 2.46 10.37
C ARG A 284 -1.15 3.71 9.67
N ASP A 285 -1.54 4.72 10.43
CA ASP A 285 -2.12 5.95 9.90
C ASP A 285 -1.10 6.75 9.08
N ALA A 286 0.19 6.64 9.41
CA ALA A 286 1.30 7.14 8.59
C ALA A 286 1.52 6.33 7.30
N GLY A 287 0.90 5.17 7.17
CA GLY A 287 0.99 4.31 6.00
C GLY A 287 2.29 3.52 5.90
N VAL A 288 3.05 3.39 7.00
CA VAL A 288 4.35 2.67 7.02
C VAL A 288 4.24 1.24 7.53
N VAL A 289 3.09 0.87 8.10
CA VAL A 289 2.80 -0.49 8.60
C VAL A 289 1.43 -0.96 8.18
N ASN A 290 1.31 -2.22 7.84
CA ASN A 290 0.06 -2.93 7.63
C ASN A 290 -0.23 -3.84 8.84
N ILE A 291 -1.40 -3.67 9.46
CA ILE A 291 -1.80 -4.49 10.62
C ILE A 291 -2.64 -5.64 10.14
N CYS A 292 -2.24 -6.87 10.47
CA CYS A 292 -2.99 -8.09 10.22
C CYS A 292 -3.55 -8.61 11.55
N TYR A 293 -4.87 -8.51 11.73
CA TYR A 293 -5.53 -8.89 12.98
C TYR A 293 -5.85 -10.39 13.04
N CYS A 294 -5.78 -10.97 14.24
CA CYS A 294 -6.19 -12.36 14.49
C CYS A 294 -7.70 -12.46 14.54
N LEU A 295 -8.31 -13.28 13.67
CA LEU A 295 -9.73 -13.60 13.77
C LEU A 295 -10.03 -14.41 15.04
N ASN A 296 -11.17 -14.15 15.65
CA ASN A 296 -11.71 -14.97 16.74
C ASN A 296 -12.17 -16.35 16.21
N ALA A 297 -12.79 -16.34 15.04
CA ALA A 297 -13.17 -17.51 14.26
C ALA A 297 -13.05 -17.20 12.76
N PRO A 298 -12.70 -18.18 11.91
CA PRO A 298 -12.62 -17.98 10.46
C PRO A 298 -14.04 -18.04 9.85
N GLU A 299 -14.82 -16.99 10.08
CA GLU A 299 -16.20 -16.81 9.63
C GLU A 299 -16.49 -15.36 9.25
N LEU A 300 -17.57 -15.13 8.53
CA LEU A 300 -18.05 -13.80 8.16
C LEU A 300 -18.97 -13.20 9.25
N PRO A 301 -18.98 -11.87 9.45
CA PRO A 301 -18.16 -10.87 8.76
C PRO A 301 -16.75 -10.76 9.36
N LEU A 302 -15.72 -10.55 8.54
CA LEU A 302 -14.34 -10.37 9.01
C LEU A 302 -14.20 -9.14 9.90
N LYS A 303 -14.86 -8.04 9.49
CA LYS A 303 -14.81 -6.77 10.22
C LYS A 303 -15.65 -6.87 11.49
N GLY A 304 -14.99 -6.74 12.64
CA GLY A 304 -15.61 -6.91 13.96
C GLY A 304 -15.46 -8.32 14.56
N ASN A 305 -14.97 -9.30 13.78
CA ASN A 305 -14.71 -10.67 14.24
C ASN A 305 -13.20 -10.91 14.43
N TYR A 306 -12.50 -10.01 15.15
CA TYR A 306 -11.08 -10.15 15.42
C TYR A 306 -10.72 -9.64 16.83
N ASP A 307 -9.61 -10.14 17.35
CA ASP A 307 -8.99 -9.69 18.60
C ASP A 307 -7.99 -8.55 18.29
N ASP A 308 -8.27 -7.35 18.75
CA ASP A 308 -7.45 -6.16 18.53
C ASP A 308 -6.11 -6.19 19.31
N ALA A 309 -5.96 -7.11 20.26
CA ALA A 309 -4.72 -7.35 21.00
C ALA A 309 -3.83 -8.43 20.38
N LYS A 310 -4.32 -9.15 19.36
CA LYS A 310 -3.58 -10.20 18.65
C LYS A 310 -3.40 -9.81 17.18
N TYR A 311 -2.19 -9.46 16.77
CA TYR A 311 -1.91 -9.02 15.40
C TYR A 311 -0.48 -9.36 14.97
N LYS A 312 -0.28 -9.38 13.65
CA LYS A 312 1.03 -9.35 12.99
C LYS A 312 1.21 -7.95 12.39
N LEU A 313 2.45 -7.46 12.29
CA LEU A 313 2.78 -6.20 11.65
C LEU A 313 3.64 -6.46 10.43
N TYR A 314 3.20 -5.98 9.26
CA TYR A 314 3.96 -6.04 8.02
C TYR A 314 4.42 -4.66 7.60
N PHE A 315 5.59 -4.57 6.99
CA PHE A 315 6.03 -3.36 6.32
C PHE A 315 5.16 -3.06 5.10
N PHE A 316 4.94 -1.78 4.84
CA PHE A 316 4.20 -1.32 3.68
C PHE A 316 4.97 -1.52 2.36
N ASP A 317 6.28 -1.71 2.43
CA ASP A 317 7.18 -1.94 1.29
C ASP A 317 8.22 -2.99 1.65
N THR A 318 8.25 -4.08 0.88
CA THR A 318 9.09 -5.23 1.19
C THR A 318 10.58 -4.95 0.97
N GLY A 319 10.93 -4.07 0.02
CA GLY A 319 12.33 -3.67 -0.18
C GLY A 319 12.91 -2.91 1.02
N LEU A 320 12.10 -2.07 1.67
CA LEU A 320 12.50 -1.41 2.91
C LEU A 320 12.63 -2.41 4.06
N PHE A 321 11.74 -3.40 4.14
CA PHE A 321 11.90 -4.51 5.09
C PHE A 321 13.23 -5.25 4.90
N VAL A 322 13.59 -5.56 3.65
CA VAL A 322 14.88 -6.22 3.33
C VAL A 322 16.07 -5.34 3.71
N ALA A 323 15.99 -4.03 3.47
CA ALA A 323 17.06 -3.08 3.82
C ALA A 323 17.28 -2.90 5.33
N MET A 324 16.32 -3.30 6.18
CA MET A 324 16.46 -3.35 7.65
C MET A 324 17.11 -4.63 8.17
N LEU A 325 17.32 -5.62 7.30
CA LEU A 325 18.07 -6.84 7.63
C LEU A 325 19.59 -6.57 7.54
N ASP A 326 20.37 -7.63 7.72
CA ASP A 326 21.84 -7.57 7.61
C ASP A 326 22.29 -7.08 6.22
N GLU A 327 23.52 -6.54 6.12
CA GLU A 327 24.02 -5.96 4.87
C GLU A 327 24.06 -6.97 3.72
N GLU A 328 24.35 -8.21 4.03
CA GLU A 328 24.44 -9.31 3.09
C GLU A 328 23.08 -9.87 2.66
N ALA A 329 22.00 -9.50 3.34
CA ALA A 329 20.67 -10.07 3.10
C ALA A 329 20.19 -9.92 1.65
N GLN A 330 20.49 -8.76 1.00
CA GLN A 330 20.15 -8.58 -0.41
C GLN A 330 20.90 -9.55 -1.32
N GLU A 331 22.22 -9.72 -1.10
CA GLU A 331 23.05 -10.63 -1.89
C GLU A 331 22.64 -12.08 -1.66
N ASP A 332 22.35 -12.43 -0.43
CA ASP A 332 21.91 -13.78 -0.07
C ASP A 332 20.55 -14.13 -0.68
N LEU A 333 19.61 -13.19 -0.73
CA LEU A 333 18.33 -13.34 -1.41
C LEU A 333 18.51 -13.51 -2.92
N ARG A 334 19.37 -12.69 -3.56
CA ARG A 334 19.68 -12.78 -4.99
C ARG A 334 20.35 -14.10 -5.34
N ALA A 335 21.28 -14.57 -4.51
CA ALA A 335 21.91 -15.87 -4.65
C ALA A 335 20.98 -17.05 -4.34
N ASN A 336 19.70 -16.77 -4.02
CA ASN A 336 18.71 -17.77 -3.62
C ASN A 336 19.20 -18.70 -2.50
N LYS A 337 20.05 -18.19 -1.61
CA LYS A 337 20.50 -18.93 -0.44
C LYS A 337 19.31 -19.31 0.43
N ASN A 338 19.41 -20.44 1.10
CA ASN A 338 18.36 -20.87 2.02
C ASN A 338 18.45 -20.06 3.32
N LEU A 339 17.72 -18.93 3.37
CA LEU A 339 17.67 -18.02 4.52
C LEU A 339 16.65 -18.48 5.59
N GLY A 340 16.09 -19.69 5.47
CA GLY A 340 15.18 -20.26 6.47
C GLY A 340 14.00 -19.36 6.81
N VAL A 341 13.93 -18.87 8.03
CA VAL A 341 12.82 -18.08 8.59
C VAL A 341 12.67 -16.71 7.90
N TYR A 342 13.78 -16.07 7.49
CA TYR A 342 13.76 -14.80 6.78
C TYR A 342 13.01 -14.87 5.45
N LYS A 343 13.20 -15.98 4.72
CA LYS A 343 12.51 -16.21 3.44
C LYS A 343 11.00 -16.34 3.64
N GLY A 344 10.58 -17.01 4.73
CA GLY A 344 9.17 -17.09 5.12
C GLY A 344 8.59 -15.70 5.50
N ALA A 345 9.36 -14.89 6.23
CA ALA A 345 8.96 -13.53 6.58
C ALA A 345 8.82 -12.62 5.35
N LEU A 346 9.77 -12.70 4.42
CA LEU A 346 9.77 -11.96 3.16
C LEU A 346 8.49 -12.23 2.34
N TYR A 347 8.20 -13.51 2.09
CA TYR A 347 7.05 -13.89 1.28
C TYR A 347 5.71 -13.59 1.96
N GLU A 348 5.63 -13.70 3.28
CA GLU A 348 4.43 -13.31 4.00
C GLU A 348 4.24 -11.78 3.99
N ASN A 349 5.34 -11.00 4.14
CA ASN A 349 5.27 -9.54 4.04
C ASN A 349 4.80 -9.08 2.65
N ILE A 350 5.39 -9.63 1.56
CA ILE A 350 5.03 -9.21 0.20
C ILE A 350 3.59 -9.61 -0.16
N VAL A 351 3.07 -10.73 0.35
CA VAL A 351 1.66 -11.11 0.17
C VAL A 351 0.76 -10.14 0.96
N GLY A 352 1.08 -9.83 2.22
CA GLY A 352 0.36 -8.83 3.01
C GLY A 352 0.36 -7.44 2.36
N GLU A 353 1.51 -7.01 1.84
CA GLU A 353 1.66 -5.79 1.06
C GLU A 353 0.75 -5.77 -0.18
N ALA A 354 0.79 -6.85 -0.99
CA ALA A 354 -0.02 -6.98 -2.20
C ALA A 354 -1.53 -6.95 -1.92
N LEU A 355 -1.97 -7.65 -0.87
CA LEU A 355 -3.36 -7.63 -0.43
C LEU A 355 -3.80 -6.22 0.00
N THR A 356 -2.96 -5.52 0.76
CA THR A 356 -3.24 -4.13 1.16
C THR A 356 -3.32 -3.19 -0.03
N LYS A 357 -2.35 -3.23 -0.96
CA LYS A 357 -2.33 -2.40 -2.17
C LYS A 357 -3.53 -2.65 -3.09
N THR A 358 -4.12 -3.83 -3.00
CA THR A 358 -5.36 -4.17 -3.73
C THR A 358 -6.64 -3.91 -2.94
N GLY A 359 -6.53 -3.36 -1.71
CA GLY A 359 -7.63 -2.87 -0.90
C GLY A 359 -8.30 -3.94 -0.03
N TYR A 360 -7.61 -5.03 0.30
CA TYR A 360 -8.06 -5.97 1.31
C TYR A 360 -7.61 -5.52 2.70
N GLY A 361 -8.48 -5.70 3.71
CA GLY A 361 -8.07 -5.72 5.11
C GLY A 361 -7.34 -7.03 5.41
N LEU A 362 -6.29 -6.98 6.24
CA LEU A 362 -5.50 -8.15 6.56
C LEU A 362 -6.02 -8.83 7.81
N TYR A 363 -6.29 -10.12 7.70
CA TYR A 363 -6.73 -10.98 8.80
C TYR A 363 -6.02 -12.33 8.70
N TYR A 364 -5.60 -12.86 9.85
CA TYR A 364 -5.07 -14.23 9.98
C TYR A 364 -5.88 -15.00 11.03
N TYR A 365 -5.73 -16.30 11.09
CA TYR A 365 -6.37 -17.10 12.14
C TYR A 365 -5.36 -18.04 12.78
N LYS A 366 -5.42 -18.14 14.09
CA LYS A 366 -4.68 -19.12 14.86
C LYS A 366 -5.57 -19.70 15.94
N LYS A 367 -5.84 -21.01 15.82
CA LYS A 367 -6.59 -21.75 16.84
C LYS A 367 -5.72 -21.93 18.10
N GLU A 368 -6.25 -21.55 19.26
CA GLU A 368 -5.58 -21.79 20.53
C GLU A 368 -5.37 -23.30 20.77
N ASP A 369 -4.26 -23.65 21.40
CA ASP A 369 -3.87 -25.04 21.71
C ASP A 369 -3.83 -25.98 20.51
N SER A 370 -3.57 -25.45 19.31
CA SER A 370 -3.51 -26.17 18.06
C SER A 370 -2.38 -25.67 17.16
N THR A 371 -1.98 -26.52 16.20
CA THR A 371 -1.07 -26.15 15.11
C THR A 371 -1.80 -25.50 13.94
N LEU A 372 -3.14 -25.34 14.02
CA LEU A 372 -3.91 -24.70 12.97
C LEU A 372 -3.67 -23.20 12.98
N GLU A 373 -2.95 -22.75 11.98
CA GLU A 373 -2.71 -21.33 11.70
C GLU A 373 -2.85 -21.11 10.20
N GLU A 374 -3.53 -20.03 9.79
CA GLU A 374 -3.70 -19.60 8.40
C GLU A 374 -3.26 -18.18 8.24
N ASP A 375 -2.46 -17.89 7.21
CA ASP A 375 -1.72 -16.63 7.09
C ASP A 375 -2.61 -15.45 6.76
N PHE A 376 -3.57 -15.61 5.80
CA PHE A 376 -4.49 -14.53 5.42
C PHE A 376 -5.86 -15.06 5.06
N PHE A 377 -6.83 -14.14 5.05
CA PHE A 377 -8.18 -14.37 4.55
C PHE A 377 -8.60 -13.25 3.62
N VAL A 378 -9.18 -13.60 2.49
CA VAL A 378 -9.84 -12.66 1.58
C VAL A 378 -11.32 -13.04 1.42
N ARG A 379 -12.17 -12.04 1.23
CA ARG A 379 -13.59 -12.25 1.02
C ARG A 379 -13.93 -12.06 -0.44
N THR A 380 -14.69 -13.00 -1.01
CA THR A 380 -15.48 -12.85 -2.23
C THR A 380 -16.96 -12.55 -1.85
N GLN A 381 -17.86 -12.44 -2.83
CA GLN A 381 -19.28 -12.27 -2.56
C GLN A 381 -19.87 -13.48 -1.82
N GLU A 382 -19.43 -14.69 -2.19
CA GLU A 382 -20.03 -15.95 -1.75
C GLU A 382 -19.21 -16.67 -0.67
N SER A 383 -17.92 -16.42 -0.55
CA SER A 383 -17.01 -17.25 0.24
C SER A 383 -16.00 -16.44 1.05
N LEU A 384 -15.60 -17.05 2.14
CA LEU A 384 -14.38 -16.68 2.86
C LEU A 384 -13.23 -17.58 2.36
N VAL A 385 -12.22 -16.96 1.73
CA VAL A 385 -11.11 -17.68 1.10
C VAL A 385 -9.86 -17.56 1.95
N PRO A 386 -9.41 -18.64 2.60
CA PRO A 386 -8.12 -18.67 3.28
C PRO A 386 -6.98 -18.66 2.25
N VAL A 387 -5.89 -17.96 2.60
CA VAL A 387 -4.71 -17.79 1.76
C VAL A 387 -3.48 -18.18 2.54
N GLU A 388 -2.82 -19.25 2.12
CA GLU A 388 -1.61 -19.77 2.73
C GLU A 388 -0.36 -19.38 1.92
N VAL A 389 0.69 -18.94 2.62
CA VAL A 389 1.99 -18.57 2.04
C VAL A 389 3.05 -19.61 2.43
N LYS A 390 3.61 -20.32 1.45
CA LYS A 390 4.63 -21.34 1.69
C LYS A 390 5.96 -20.98 1.05
N ALA A 391 6.99 -20.75 1.86
CA ALA A 391 8.35 -20.49 1.37
C ALA A 391 8.94 -21.62 0.49
N THR A 392 8.40 -22.81 0.59
CA THR A 392 8.78 -24.00 -0.18
C THR A 392 7.53 -24.69 -0.75
N ARG A 393 7.72 -25.77 -1.52
CA ARG A 393 6.62 -26.63 -2.05
C ARG A 393 5.88 -27.43 -0.97
N GLY A 394 5.87 -26.98 0.30
CA GLY A 394 5.27 -27.67 1.42
C GLY A 394 3.76 -27.95 1.30
N THR A 395 3.27 -28.90 2.12
CA THR A 395 1.85 -29.26 2.18
C THR A 395 1.05 -28.21 2.96
N ALA A 396 -0.11 -27.80 2.43
CA ALA A 396 -1.02 -26.86 3.06
C ALA A 396 -1.97 -27.59 4.05
N LYS A 397 -1.45 -28.05 5.19
CA LYS A 397 -2.24 -28.83 6.17
C LYS A 397 -3.33 -28.01 6.82
N SER A 398 -3.03 -26.77 7.26
CA SER A 398 -3.98 -25.87 7.87
C SER A 398 -5.13 -25.55 6.91
N LEU A 399 -4.80 -25.20 5.69
CA LEU A 399 -5.75 -24.91 4.63
C LEU A 399 -6.70 -26.08 4.35
N ARG A 400 -6.18 -27.32 4.22
CA ARG A 400 -7.01 -28.52 4.08
C ARG A 400 -7.93 -28.72 5.28
N THR A 401 -7.41 -28.53 6.49
CA THR A 401 -8.22 -28.67 7.73
C THR A 401 -9.37 -27.67 7.74
N LEU A 402 -9.16 -26.42 7.32
CA LEU A 402 -10.22 -25.42 7.24
C LEU A 402 -11.28 -25.80 6.20
N ILE A 403 -10.86 -26.17 4.99
CA ILE A 403 -11.77 -26.53 3.88
C ILE A 403 -12.62 -27.77 4.20
N GLN A 404 -12.05 -28.75 4.88
CA GLN A 404 -12.76 -30.00 5.21
C GLN A 404 -13.61 -29.91 6.49
N SER A 405 -13.48 -28.82 7.26
CA SER A 405 -14.14 -28.69 8.54
C SER A 405 -15.60 -28.22 8.38
N LYS A 406 -16.52 -29.01 8.90
CA LYS A 406 -17.94 -28.59 9.00
C LYS A 406 -18.18 -27.43 9.96
N ALA A 407 -17.19 -27.09 10.78
CA ALA A 407 -17.28 -25.95 11.69
C ALA A 407 -17.11 -24.59 10.98
N TYR A 408 -16.64 -24.57 9.74
CA TYR A 408 -16.38 -23.36 8.97
C TYR A 408 -17.12 -23.41 7.62
N PRO A 409 -18.45 -23.28 7.61
CA PRO A 409 -19.27 -23.50 6.42
C PRO A 409 -19.03 -22.47 5.30
N ASP A 410 -18.50 -21.30 5.61
CA ASP A 410 -18.17 -20.24 4.65
C ASP A 410 -16.87 -20.53 3.86
N ILE A 411 -16.12 -21.58 4.24
CA ILE A 411 -14.84 -21.96 3.63
C ILE A 411 -15.01 -23.26 2.84
N SER A 412 -15.12 -23.18 1.52
CA SER A 412 -15.24 -24.34 0.63
C SER A 412 -14.01 -24.61 -0.22
N TRP A 413 -13.12 -23.63 -0.35
CA TRP A 413 -11.89 -23.68 -1.12
C TRP A 413 -10.88 -22.69 -0.58
N GLY A 414 -9.63 -22.74 -1.08
CA GLY A 414 -8.58 -21.83 -0.63
C GLY A 414 -7.48 -21.65 -1.65
N ILE A 415 -6.56 -20.74 -1.35
CA ILE A 415 -5.45 -20.35 -2.21
C ILE A 415 -4.12 -20.59 -1.49
N LYS A 416 -3.16 -21.13 -2.21
CA LYS A 416 -1.78 -21.27 -1.77
C LYS A 416 -0.83 -20.53 -2.70
N PHE A 417 -0.06 -19.58 -2.16
CA PHE A 417 1.07 -18.97 -2.85
C PHE A 417 2.36 -19.70 -2.51
N SER A 418 3.14 -20.08 -3.52
CA SER A 418 4.39 -20.82 -3.34
C SER A 418 5.36 -20.58 -4.49
N ALA A 419 6.57 -21.14 -4.38
CA ALA A 419 7.54 -21.16 -5.47
C ALA A 419 7.19 -22.17 -6.59
N GLY A 420 6.03 -22.85 -6.50
CA GLY A 420 5.55 -23.79 -7.52
C GLY A 420 4.82 -23.08 -8.65
N ASN A 421 4.47 -23.87 -9.69
CA ASN A 421 3.64 -23.39 -10.79
C ASN A 421 2.15 -23.44 -10.44
N ILE A 422 1.29 -22.98 -11.34
CA ILE A 422 -0.17 -23.08 -11.21
C ILE A 422 -0.57 -24.55 -11.09
N GLY A 423 -1.49 -24.81 -10.18
CA GLY A 423 -2.05 -26.14 -9.95
C GLY A 423 -3.32 -26.11 -9.11
N TYR A 424 -4.10 -27.18 -9.17
CA TYR A 424 -5.31 -27.37 -8.41
C TYR A 424 -5.39 -28.77 -7.83
N SER A 425 -5.64 -28.89 -6.54
CA SER A 425 -5.93 -30.16 -5.88
C SER A 425 -6.68 -29.94 -4.56
N ASP A 426 -7.62 -30.81 -4.24
CA ASP A 426 -8.33 -30.81 -2.96
C ASP A 426 -9.00 -29.45 -2.62
N ASN A 427 -9.60 -28.80 -3.60
CA ASN A 427 -10.18 -27.45 -3.50
C ASN A 427 -9.15 -26.36 -3.13
N ILE A 428 -7.88 -26.58 -3.43
CA ILE A 428 -6.81 -25.62 -3.23
C ILE A 428 -6.23 -25.22 -4.59
N TYR A 429 -6.34 -23.93 -4.91
CA TYR A 429 -5.65 -23.32 -6.03
C TYR A 429 -4.22 -22.95 -5.59
N THR A 430 -3.24 -23.40 -6.33
CA THR A 430 -1.85 -23.03 -6.09
C THR A 430 -1.39 -22.06 -7.17
N PHE A 431 -0.82 -20.94 -6.77
CA PHE A 431 -0.28 -19.93 -7.66
C PHE A 431 1.17 -19.58 -7.31
N PRO A 432 2.02 -19.25 -8.30
CA PRO A 432 3.29 -18.58 -8.05
C PRO A 432 3.11 -17.27 -7.29
N TYR A 433 4.09 -16.87 -6.50
CA TYR A 433 4.00 -15.63 -5.70
C TYR A 433 3.71 -14.39 -6.53
N PHE A 434 4.27 -14.27 -7.75
CA PHE A 434 4.05 -13.14 -8.62
C PHE A 434 2.59 -12.94 -9.06
N CYS A 435 1.73 -13.94 -8.86
CA CYS A 435 0.30 -13.82 -9.13
C CYS A 435 -0.47 -13.08 -8.03
N VAL A 436 0.11 -12.83 -6.86
CA VAL A 436 -0.61 -12.25 -5.72
C VAL A 436 -1.19 -10.86 -6.02
N PHE A 437 -0.47 -10.03 -6.79
CA PHE A 437 -0.94 -8.69 -7.16
C PHE A 437 -2.13 -8.70 -8.14
N LEU A 438 -2.38 -9.85 -8.77
CA LEU A 438 -3.49 -10.08 -9.68
C LEU A 438 -4.71 -10.71 -9.01
N LEU A 439 -4.58 -11.12 -7.75
CA LEU A 439 -5.60 -11.90 -7.03
C LEU A 439 -6.97 -11.23 -7.05
N LYS A 440 -7.05 -9.92 -6.80
CA LYS A 440 -8.35 -9.21 -6.79
C LYS A 440 -9.03 -9.19 -8.16
N ARG A 441 -8.26 -9.07 -9.25
CA ARG A 441 -8.80 -9.14 -10.62
C ARG A 441 -9.23 -10.55 -10.98
N TYR A 442 -8.46 -11.55 -10.56
CA TYR A 442 -8.81 -12.96 -10.71
C TYR A 442 -10.14 -13.26 -10.03
N LEU A 443 -10.29 -12.94 -8.75
CA LEU A 443 -11.50 -13.21 -7.97
C LEU A 443 -12.74 -12.47 -8.53
N LYS A 444 -12.65 -11.19 -8.90
CA LYS A 444 -13.75 -10.45 -9.51
C LYS A 444 -14.22 -11.03 -10.85
N LYS A 445 -13.32 -11.58 -11.65
CA LYS A 445 -13.70 -12.18 -12.93
C LYS A 445 -14.31 -13.58 -12.74
N GLU A 446 -13.95 -14.31 -11.68
CA GLU A 446 -14.59 -15.59 -11.33
C GLU A 446 -16.03 -15.39 -10.82
N GLU A 447 -16.31 -14.37 -10.00
CA GLU A 447 -17.66 -14.00 -9.58
C GLU A 447 -18.60 -13.78 -10.79
N ASN A 448 -18.13 -13.09 -11.84
CA ASN A 448 -18.89 -12.86 -13.08
C ASN A 448 -19.09 -14.14 -13.93
N ARG A 449 -18.38 -15.24 -13.66
CA ARG A 449 -18.57 -16.53 -14.33
C ARG A 449 -19.61 -17.40 -13.63
N SER A 450 -19.72 -17.32 -12.31
CA SER A 450 -20.73 -18.06 -11.53
C SER A 450 -22.15 -17.53 -11.74
N ASP A 451 -22.29 -16.28 -12.20
CA ASP A 451 -23.59 -15.65 -12.54
C ASP A 451 -24.07 -15.96 -13.96
N ARG A 452 -23.37 -16.82 -14.74
CA ARG A 452 -23.77 -17.30 -16.07
C ARG A 452 -24.03 -18.80 -16.08
#